data_8dc93b76b4e9a0debee0501a1f3b4502
#
_entry.id   8dc93b76b4e9a0debee0501a1f3b4502
#
_cell.length_a   1.000
_cell.length_b   1.000
_cell.length_c   1.000
_cell.angle_alpha   90.00
_cell.angle_beta   90.00
_cell.angle_gamma   90.00
#
_symmetry.space_group_name_H-M   'P 1'
#
loop_
_entity.id
_entity.type
_entity.pdbx_description
1 polymer ?
#
loop_
_entity_poly.entity_id
_entity_poly.type
_entity_poly.pdbx_seq_one_letter_code
_entity_poly.pdbx_strand_id
1 'polypeptide(L)'
;MVKPKIIAEIGCNHKGNIEIAKAMVSTAKTYCNVDVVKFQKRDIKSFLSTNESNSPHPVAYNSYGKTYGEHREFLEFSIDQHKERKNHCDKIGIEYSSSVWDLKSAL
;
A
#
# COMPACT_ATOMS: atom_id res chain seq x y z
N MET A 1 0.79 -14.25 29.75
CA MET A 1 -0.27 -13.78 28.85
C MET A 1 0.32 -13.50 27.47
N VAL A 2 -0.30 -14.00 26.44
CA VAL A 2 0.14 -13.72 25.05
C VAL A 2 -0.31 -12.30 24.69
N LYS A 3 0.64 -11.44 24.35
CA LYS A 3 0.35 -10.08 23.90
C LYS A 3 -0.10 -10.12 22.43
N PRO A 4 -1.24 -9.51 22.08
CA PRO A 4 -1.65 -9.44 20.67
C PRO A 4 -0.68 -8.58 19.85
N LYS A 5 -0.49 -8.94 18.57
CA LYS A 5 0.22 -8.10 17.61
C LYS A 5 -0.69 -6.96 17.15
N ILE A 6 -0.13 -5.77 17.11
CA ILE A 6 -0.82 -4.58 16.58
C ILE A 6 -0.34 -4.34 15.17
N ILE A 7 -1.27 -4.30 14.23
CA ILE A 7 -1.00 -4.09 12.81
C ILE A 7 -1.50 -2.70 12.42
N ALA A 8 -0.61 -1.84 11.95
CA ALA A 8 -0.99 -0.56 11.37
C ALA A 8 -1.29 -0.75 9.88
N GLU A 9 -2.53 -0.55 9.50
CA GLU A 9 -2.95 -0.59 8.09
C GLU A 9 -2.63 0.75 7.43
N ILE A 10 -1.52 0.81 6.72
CA ILE A 10 -1.13 2.00 5.95
C ILE A 10 -1.92 2.06 4.63
N GLY A 11 -2.19 0.88 4.05
CA GLY A 11 -3.00 0.79 2.84
C GLY A 11 -2.42 1.60 1.70
N CYS A 12 -3.22 2.51 1.16
CA CYS A 12 -2.83 3.44 0.09
C CYS A 12 -2.78 4.90 0.55
N ASN A 13 -2.76 5.15 1.85
CA ASN A 13 -2.78 6.51 2.41
C ASN A 13 -1.49 7.30 2.15
N HIS A 14 -0.45 6.65 1.63
CA HIS A 14 0.81 7.27 1.18
C HIS A 14 0.66 8.10 -0.11
N LYS A 15 -0.50 8.08 -0.75
CA LYS A 15 -0.79 8.86 -1.97
C LYS A 15 0.17 8.58 -3.14
N GLY A 16 0.69 7.35 -3.26
CA GLY A 16 1.66 6.98 -4.30
C GLY A 16 3.08 7.53 -4.07
N ASN A 17 3.36 8.11 -2.92
CA ASN A 17 4.65 8.73 -2.59
C ASN A 17 5.43 7.86 -1.61
N ILE A 18 6.63 7.41 -2.04
CA ILE A 18 7.47 6.52 -1.22
C ILE A 18 7.97 7.18 0.06
N GLU A 19 8.27 8.47 0.02
CA GLU A 19 8.75 9.21 1.20
C GLU A 19 7.65 9.35 2.25
N ILE A 20 6.41 9.59 1.82
CA ILE A 20 5.25 9.60 2.71
C ILE A 20 5.05 8.20 3.33
N ALA A 21 5.16 7.15 2.52
CA ALA A 21 5.03 5.78 3.01
C ALA A 21 6.08 5.47 4.09
N LYS A 22 7.33 5.83 3.86
CA LYS A 22 8.41 5.66 4.85
C LYS A 22 8.17 6.45 6.13
N ALA A 23 7.70 7.69 6.00
CA ALA A 23 7.36 8.53 7.15
C ALA A 23 6.23 7.92 7.98
N MET A 24 5.22 7.35 7.33
CA MET A 24 4.11 6.67 8.03
C MET A 24 4.61 5.43 8.78
N VAL A 25 5.51 4.65 8.19
CA VAL A 25 6.13 3.48 8.84
C VAL A 25 6.93 3.91 10.07
N SER A 26 7.77 4.93 9.93
CA SER A 26 8.58 5.45 11.03
C SER A 26 7.72 5.99 12.18
N THR A 27 6.64 6.69 11.86
CA THR A 27 5.68 7.20 12.83
C THR A 27 4.97 6.05 13.56
N ALA A 28 4.51 5.05 12.83
CA ALA A 28 3.86 3.88 13.41
C ALA A 28 4.79 3.14 14.37
N LYS A 29 6.06 3.00 14.03
CA LYS A 29 7.07 2.38 14.90
C LYS A 29 7.36 3.22 16.13
N THR A 30 7.68 4.50 15.93
CA THR A 30 8.22 5.37 16.99
C THR A 30 7.15 5.83 17.96
N TYR A 31 5.99 6.27 17.47
CA TYR A 31 4.97 6.88 18.29
C TYR A 31 3.80 5.97 18.63
N CYS A 32 3.51 4.99 17.78
CA CYS A 32 2.38 4.08 17.99
C CYS A 32 2.80 2.70 18.51
N ASN A 33 4.10 2.40 18.48
CA ASN A 33 4.66 1.14 18.96
C ASN A 33 3.95 -0.10 18.39
N VAL A 34 3.60 -0.06 17.11
CA VAL A 34 2.97 -1.18 16.43
C VAL A 34 4.00 -2.28 16.10
N ASP A 35 3.53 -3.50 15.93
CA ASP A 35 4.37 -4.66 15.63
C ASP A 35 4.58 -4.85 14.14
N VAL A 36 3.56 -4.52 13.34
CA VAL A 36 3.52 -4.78 11.90
C VAL A 36 2.93 -3.56 11.19
N VAL A 37 3.49 -3.21 10.03
CA VAL A 37 2.85 -2.29 9.08
C VAL A 37 2.36 -3.10 7.89
N LYS A 38 1.14 -2.80 7.42
CA LYS A 38 0.54 -3.49 6.29
C LYS A 38 0.20 -2.54 5.17
N PHE A 39 0.62 -2.92 3.97
CA PHE A 39 0.34 -2.22 2.72
C PHE A 39 -0.59 -3.06 1.84
N GLN A 40 -0.79 -2.61 0.61
CA GLN A 40 -1.56 -3.34 -0.38
C GLN A 40 -0.79 -3.40 -1.69
N LYS A 41 -0.93 -4.50 -2.41
CA LYS A 41 -0.31 -4.72 -3.71
C LYS A 41 -1.34 -5.26 -4.70
N ARG A 42 -1.47 -4.58 -5.84
CA ARG A 42 -2.33 -4.98 -6.95
C ARG A 42 -1.57 -4.86 -8.26
N ASP A 43 -1.84 -5.75 -9.17
CA ASP A 43 -1.55 -5.53 -10.59
C ASP A 43 -2.86 -5.11 -11.25
N ILE A 44 -3.00 -3.83 -11.57
CA ILE A 44 -4.28 -3.25 -11.98
C ILE A 44 -4.86 -3.93 -13.22
N LYS A 45 -3.99 -4.30 -14.17
CA LYS A 45 -4.41 -5.00 -15.39
C LYS A 45 -4.97 -6.40 -15.11
N SER A 46 -4.45 -7.08 -14.10
CA SER A 46 -4.93 -8.41 -13.70
C SER A 46 -6.12 -8.34 -12.74
N PHE A 47 -6.22 -7.28 -11.93
CA PHE A 47 -7.20 -7.14 -10.86
C PHE A 47 -8.54 -6.57 -11.35
N LEU A 48 -8.49 -5.53 -12.20
CA LEU A 48 -9.71 -4.86 -12.68
C LEU A 48 -10.10 -5.38 -14.08
N SER A 49 -11.41 -5.57 -14.29
CA SER A 49 -11.94 -5.75 -15.64
C SER A 49 -11.76 -4.46 -16.45
N THR A 50 -11.85 -4.56 -17.78
CA THR A 50 -11.78 -3.37 -18.64
C THR A 50 -12.85 -2.34 -18.28
N ASN A 51 -14.07 -2.77 -18.00
CA ASN A 51 -15.17 -1.87 -17.62
C ASN A 51 -14.91 -1.18 -16.28
N GLU A 52 -14.43 -1.91 -15.28
CA GLU A 52 -14.08 -1.34 -13.97
C GLU A 52 -12.93 -0.35 -14.07
N SER A 53 -11.89 -0.71 -14.85
CA SER A 53 -10.72 0.15 -15.06
C SER A 53 -11.09 1.46 -15.75
N ASN A 54 -12.01 1.42 -16.72
CA ASN A 54 -12.44 2.58 -17.49
C ASN A 54 -13.56 3.37 -16.82
N SER A 55 -14.13 2.88 -15.72
CA SER A 55 -15.18 3.57 -14.98
C SER A 55 -14.64 4.81 -14.25
N PRO A 56 -15.48 5.84 -14.01
CA PRO A 56 -15.06 6.96 -13.17
C PRO A 56 -14.92 6.53 -11.70
N HIS A 57 -14.08 7.25 -10.95
CA HIS A 57 -14.00 7.05 -9.52
C HIS A 57 -15.33 7.44 -8.87
N PRO A 58 -15.85 6.65 -7.89
CA PRO A 58 -17.12 6.95 -7.23
C PRO A 58 -17.17 8.34 -6.59
N VAL A 59 -16.02 8.87 -6.15
CA VAL A 59 -15.90 10.21 -5.58
C VAL A 59 -14.84 10.96 -6.39
N ALA A 60 -15.28 11.74 -7.39
CA ALA A 60 -14.40 12.35 -8.39
C ALA A 60 -13.28 13.24 -7.81
N TYR A 61 -13.56 14.03 -6.78
CA TYR A 61 -12.54 14.90 -6.18
C TYR A 61 -11.45 14.15 -5.40
N ASN A 62 -11.65 12.87 -5.12
CA ASN A 62 -10.65 12.01 -4.49
C ASN A 62 -9.83 11.21 -5.52
N SER A 63 -10.12 11.37 -6.81
CA SER A 63 -9.47 10.60 -7.86
C SER A 63 -8.15 11.22 -8.30
N TYR A 64 -7.13 10.37 -8.49
CA TYR A 64 -5.83 10.73 -9.06
C TYR A 64 -5.76 10.53 -10.59
N GLY A 65 -6.89 10.31 -11.25
CA GLY A 65 -6.96 10.12 -12.69
C GLY A 65 -8.38 10.24 -13.18
N LYS A 66 -8.56 10.17 -14.51
CA LYS A 66 -9.89 10.28 -15.15
C LYS A 66 -10.71 9.01 -14.95
N THR A 67 -10.07 7.85 -14.80
CA THR A 67 -10.69 6.55 -14.63
C THR A 67 -10.29 5.93 -13.30
N TYR A 68 -11.06 4.96 -12.86
CA TYR A 68 -10.73 4.20 -11.65
C TYR A 68 -9.40 3.44 -11.79
N GLY A 69 -9.12 2.91 -12.98
CA GLY A 69 -7.84 2.25 -13.27
C GLY A 69 -6.65 3.19 -13.11
N GLU A 70 -6.73 4.40 -13.68
CA GLU A 70 -5.68 5.42 -13.52
C GLU A 70 -5.50 5.82 -12.06
N HIS A 71 -6.59 5.99 -11.32
CA HIS A 71 -6.55 6.28 -9.89
C HIS A 71 -5.80 5.18 -9.13
N ARG A 72 -6.11 3.91 -9.41
CA ARG A 72 -5.45 2.78 -8.76
C ARG A 72 -3.98 2.69 -9.14
N GLU A 73 -3.62 2.88 -10.41
CA GLU A 73 -2.23 2.85 -10.87
C GLU A 73 -1.38 3.94 -10.21
N PHE A 74 -1.95 5.13 -10.03
CA PHE A 74 -1.26 6.22 -9.33
C PHE A 74 -0.86 5.83 -7.91
N LEU A 75 -1.68 5.04 -7.23
CA LEU A 75 -1.45 4.61 -5.85
C LEU A 75 -0.55 3.38 -5.73
N GLU A 76 -0.34 2.63 -6.84
CA GLU A 76 0.46 1.42 -6.80
C GLU A 76 1.96 1.72 -6.84
N PHE A 77 2.71 0.94 -6.07
CA PHE A 77 4.17 0.99 -6.08
C PHE A 77 4.75 -0.11 -6.97
N SER A 78 5.88 0.18 -7.61
CA SER A 78 6.66 -0.82 -8.33
C SER A 78 7.25 -1.85 -7.38
N ILE A 79 7.74 -2.96 -7.92
CA ILE A 79 8.45 -3.98 -7.14
C ILE A 79 9.65 -3.38 -6.40
N ASP A 80 10.40 -2.50 -7.07
CA ASP A 80 11.56 -1.85 -6.46
C ASP A 80 11.16 -0.94 -5.31
N GLN A 81 10.05 -0.21 -5.42
CA GLN A 81 9.50 0.58 -4.33
C GLN A 81 8.99 -0.29 -3.18
N HIS A 82 8.41 -1.46 -3.45
CA HIS A 82 8.06 -2.43 -2.42
C HIS A 82 9.29 -2.94 -1.68
N LYS A 83 10.36 -3.26 -2.40
CA LYS A 83 11.64 -3.66 -1.80
C LYS A 83 12.22 -2.55 -0.94
N GLU A 84 12.18 -1.32 -1.41
CA GLU A 84 12.65 -0.15 -0.66
C GLU A 84 11.90 0.02 0.66
N ARG A 85 10.58 -0.13 0.65
CA ARG A 85 9.77 -0.08 1.88
C ARG A 85 10.11 -1.22 2.83
N LYS A 86 10.25 -2.43 2.30
CA LYS A 86 10.63 -3.58 3.12
C LYS A 86 12.00 -3.38 3.76
N ASN A 87 12.97 -2.90 2.99
CA ASN A 87 14.31 -2.60 3.52
C ASN A 87 14.26 -1.53 4.60
N HIS A 88 13.44 -0.50 4.43
CA HIS A 88 13.22 0.52 5.45
C HIS A 88 12.64 -0.08 6.73
N CYS A 89 11.64 -0.96 6.62
CA CYS A 89 11.07 -1.67 7.75
C CYS A 89 12.10 -2.53 8.47
N ASP A 90 12.90 -3.28 7.74
CA ASP A 90 13.97 -4.12 8.30
C ASP A 90 14.99 -3.25 9.04
N LYS A 91 15.35 -2.11 8.47
CA LYS A 91 16.34 -1.18 9.06
C LYS A 91 15.86 -0.60 10.39
N ILE A 92 14.58 -0.27 10.52
CA ILE A 92 14.04 0.31 11.76
C ILE A 92 13.44 -0.73 12.71
N GLY A 93 13.43 -2.01 12.33
CA GLY A 93 13.00 -3.10 13.19
C GLY A 93 11.50 -3.27 13.32
N ILE A 94 10.76 -3.14 12.22
CA ILE A 94 9.32 -3.40 12.19
C ILE A 94 9.00 -4.43 11.10
N GLU A 95 8.02 -5.29 11.36
CA GLU A 95 7.60 -6.32 10.41
C GLU A 95 6.81 -5.69 9.26
N TYR A 96 7.16 -6.05 8.02
CA TYR A 96 6.46 -5.62 6.81
C TYR A 96 5.44 -6.67 6.39
N SER A 97 4.25 -6.23 6.00
CA SER A 97 3.21 -7.09 5.44
C SER A 97 2.49 -6.39 4.30
N SER A 98 1.84 -7.16 3.45
CA SER A 98 1.02 -6.63 2.37
C SER A 98 -0.15 -7.56 2.08
N SER A 99 -1.33 -7.00 1.88
CA SER A 99 -2.43 -7.71 1.25
C SER A 99 -2.20 -7.72 -0.25
N VAL A 100 -2.39 -8.87 -0.89
CA VAL A 100 -2.25 -9.04 -2.34
C VAL A 100 -3.61 -9.37 -2.93
N TRP A 101 -3.92 -8.76 -4.07
CA TRP A 101 -5.27 -8.80 -4.67
C TRP A 101 -5.34 -9.64 -5.93
N ASP A 102 -4.20 -10.15 -6.40
CA ASP A 102 -4.10 -10.95 -7.61
C ASP A 102 -2.88 -11.88 -7.52
N LEU A 103 -2.86 -12.89 -8.38
CA LEU A 103 -1.80 -13.89 -8.38
C LEU A 103 -0.43 -13.29 -8.69
N LYS A 104 -0.37 -12.37 -9.64
CA LYS A 104 0.89 -11.71 -10.03
C LYS A 104 1.50 -10.94 -8.86
N SER A 105 0.68 -10.26 -8.07
CA SER A 105 1.13 -9.54 -6.87
C SER A 105 1.60 -10.48 -5.75
N ALA A 106 1.08 -11.72 -5.71
CA ALA A 106 1.46 -12.71 -4.70
C ALA A 106 2.81 -13.39 -5.00
N LEU A 107 3.19 -13.45 -6.26
CA LEU A 107 4.42 -14.11 -6.71
C LEU A 107 5.63 -13.17 -6.64
#